data_931b299094342a7dfe068bd4906433a7
#
_entry.id   931b299094342a7dfe068bd4906433a7
#
_cell.length_a   1.000
_cell.length_b   1.000
_cell.length_c   1.000
_cell.angle_alpha   90.00
_cell.angle_beta   90.00
_cell.angle_gamma   90.00
#
_symmetry.space_group_name_H-M   'P 1'
#
loop_
_entity.id
_entity.type
_entity.pdbx_description
1 polymer ?
#
loop_
_entity_poly.entity_id
_entity_poly.type
_entity_poly.pdbx_seq_one_letter_code
_entity_poly.pdbx_strand_id
1 'polypeptide(L)'
;LADHRDISQFETTGDDDFSFAIVGVSRFRVSTYKQRGSYSAVIRIITFTLPQPSELMIPDAVMELANTNKGMVLVTGPAGGGKSTTLACLIDKINTEQEAHIITLEDPLEYLHTHKKSIVSQREICTDTENYLTALRASLRQSPDVILLGEMRDYETINTAMTAAETGHLIFST
;
A
#
# COMPACT_ATOMS: atom_id res chain seq x y z
N LEU A 1 8.28 -5.15 23.33
CA LEU A 1 8.65 -4.22 22.23
C LEU A 1 9.96 -3.52 22.52
N ALA A 2 10.17 -2.99 23.74
CA ALA A 2 11.40 -2.28 24.12
C ALA A 2 12.66 -3.15 24.02
N ASP A 3 12.57 -4.45 24.21
CA ASP A 3 13.72 -5.37 24.19
C ASP A 3 14.36 -5.55 22.81
N HIS A 4 13.71 -5.11 21.74
CA HIS A 4 14.13 -5.32 20.36
C HIS A 4 14.11 -4.06 19.49
N ARG A 5 13.80 -2.90 20.06
CA ARG A 5 13.71 -1.63 19.35
C ARG A 5 14.39 -0.51 20.12
N ASP A 6 15.13 0.32 19.42
CA ASP A 6 15.63 1.58 19.97
C ASP A 6 14.45 2.54 20.19
N ILE A 7 14.23 2.93 21.44
CA ILE A 7 13.15 3.84 21.86
C ILE A 7 13.67 5.24 22.21
N SER A 8 14.94 5.54 21.95
CA SER A 8 15.58 6.82 22.33
C SER A 8 14.90 8.02 21.66
N GLN A 9 14.45 7.86 20.41
CA GLN A 9 13.69 8.89 19.70
C GLN A 9 12.34 9.13 20.41
N PHE A 10 11.60 8.08 20.72
CA PHE A 10 10.34 8.16 21.45
C PHE A 10 10.50 8.80 22.83
N GLU A 11 11.56 8.47 23.55
CA GLU A 11 11.85 9.08 24.86
C GLU A 11 12.11 10.58 24.76
N THR A 12 12.67 11.03 23.65
CA THR A 12 13.00 12.43 23.39
C THR A 12 11.82 13.22 22.84
N THR A 13 11.15 12.69 21.81
CA THR A 13 10.07 13.39 21.09
C THR A 13 8.70 13.21 21.75
N GLY A 14 8.48 12.07 22.40
CA GLY A 14 7.20 11.69 22.99
C GLY A 14 6.25 10.97 22.02
N ASP A 15 6.60 10.86 20.75
CA ASP A 15 5.81 10.19 19.70
C ASP A 15 6.70 9.27 18.87
N ASP A 16 6.18 8.09 18.48
CA ASP A 16 6.82 7.17 17.54
C ASP A 16 5.79 6.29 16.85
N ASP A 17 5.97 6.11 15.54
CA ASP A 17 5.15 5.25 14.69
C ASP A 17 6.00 4.10 14.14
N PHE A 18 5.50 2.89 14.21
CA PHE A 18 6.17 1.71 13.67
C PHE A 18 5.20 0.59 13.32
N SER A 19 5.69 -0.35 12.53
CA SER A 19 4.96 -1.59 12.21
C SER A 19 5.74 -2.81 12.70
N PHE A 20 5.03 -3.87 13.05
CA PHE A 20 5.61 -5.19 13.29
C PHE A 20 4.65 -6.28 12.82
N ALA A 21 5.20 -7.46 12.54
CA ALA A 21 4.41 -8.62 12.15
C ALA A 21 4.57 -9.76 13.17
N ILE A 22 3.47 -10.47 13.41
CA ILE A 22 3.48 -11.75 14.11
C ILE A 22 3.19 -12.81 13.06
N VAL A 23 4.18 -13.65 12.80
CA VAL A 23 4.08 -14.71 11.78
C VAL A 23 2.87 -15.61 12.07
N GLY A 24 2.04 -15.83 11.07
CA GLY A 24 0.81 -16.62 11.18
C GLY A 24 -0.38 -15.91 11.84
N VAL A 25 -0.22 -14.66 12.26
CA VAL A 25 -1.30 -13.89 12.89
C VAL A 25 -1.68 -12.68 12.06
N SER A 26 -0.86 -11.64 12.03
CA SER A 26 -1.11 -10.42 11.27
C SER A 26 0.07 -9.46 11.31
N ARG A 27 -0.03 -8.33 10.57
CA ARG A 27 0.83 -7.16 10.72
C ARG A 27 0.08 -6.11 11.56
N PHE A 28 0.82 -5.38 12.36
CA PHE A 28 0.29 -4.38 13.27
C PHE A 28 1.00 -3.05 13.03
N ARG A 29 0.23 -1.98 12.91
CA ARG A 29 0.76 -0.61 12.99
C ARG A 29 0.53 -0.08 14.39
N VAL A 30 1.55 0.51 14.97
CA VAL A 30 1.54 1.04 16.33
C VAL A 30 1.94 2.51 16.30
N SER A 31 1.09 3.35 16.86
CA SER A 31 1.41 4.74 17.18
C SER A 31 1.54 4.84 18.70
N THR A 32 2.72 5.16 19.15
CA THR A 32 3.01 5.36 20.58
C THR A 32 3.14 6.84 20.89
N TYR A 33 2.66 7.25 22.05
CA TYR A 33 2.70 8.65 22.47
C TYR A 33 2.74 8.77 24.00
N LYS A 34 3.26 9.91 24.47
CA LYS A 34 3.21 10.27 25.90
C LYS A 34 1.94 11.05 26.20
N GLN A 35 1.26 10.67 27.27
CA GLN A 35 0.06 11.33 27.76
C GLN A 35 0.11 11.46 29.29
N ARG A 36 0.10 12.71 29.82
CA ARG A 36 0.07 12.98 31.26
C ARG A 36 1.14 12.22 32.07
N GLY A 37 2.35 12.13 31.53
CA GLY A 37 3.46 11.40 32.14
C GLY A 37 3.43 9.88 32.00
N SER A 38 2.45 9.33 31.29
CA SER A 38 2.35 7.89 30.98
C SER A 38 2.57 7.62 29.50
N TYR A 39 3.02 6.41 29.19
CA TYR A 39 3.12 5.90 27.80
C TYR A 39 1.78 5.31 27.38
N SER A 40 1.39 5.62 26.16
CA SER A 40 0.16 5.14 25.53
C SER A 40 0.45 4.64 24.14
N ALA A 41 -0.40 3.74 23.62
CA ALA A 41 -0.28 3.25 22.25
C ALA A 41 -1.65 3.02 21.62
N VAL A 42 -1.75 3.32 20.32
CA VAL A 42 -2.87 2.90 19.47
C VAL A 42 -2.35 1.84 18.51
N ILE A 43 -3.01 0.69 18.47
CA ILE A 43 -2.59 -0.44 17.63
C ILE A 43 -3.69 -0.70 16.61
N ARG A 44 -3.32 -0.68 15.31
CA ARG A 44 -4.18 -1.05 14.21
C ARG A 44 -3.74 -2.40 13.65
N ILE A 45 -4.67 -3.31 13.50
CA ILE A 45 -4.45 -4.61 12.86
C ILE A 45 -4.61 -4.44 11.36
N ILE A 46 -3.61 -4.91 10.58
CA ILE A 46 -3.65 -4.93 9.12
C ILE A 46 -4.07 -6.34 8.72
N THR A 47 -5.21 -6.46 8.06
CA THR A 47 -5.83 -7.76 7.75
C THR A 47 -5.30 -8.37 6.44
N PHE A 48 -5.24 -9.70 6.39
CA PHE A 48 -5.08 -10.46 5.15
C PHE A 48 -6.41 -10.72 4.44
N THR A 49 -7.53 -10.51 5.15
CA THR A 49 -8.85 -10.79 4.60
C THR A 49 -9.33 -9.57 3.81
N LEU A 50 -9.39 -9.75 2.49
CA LEU A 50 -9.97 -8.76 1.59
C LEU A 50 -11.46 -9.09 1.41
N PRO A 51 -12.37 -8.10 1.58
CA PRO A 51 -13.79 -8.29 1.27
C PRO A 51 -14.01 -8.65 -0.19
N GLN A 52 -15.05 -9.42 -0.49
CA GLN A 52 -15.40 -9.72 -1.87
C GLN A 52 -15.94 -8.46 -2.58
N PRO A 53 -15.57 -8.22 -3.85
CA PRO A 53 -16.08 -7.06 -4.60
C PRO A 53 -17.62 -6.96 -4.61
N SER A 54 -18.31 -8.10 -4.66
CA SER A 54 -19.78 -8.17 -4.61
C SER A 54 -20.35 -7.71 -3.28
N GLU A 55 -19.70 -7.99 -2.16
CA GLU A 55 -20.11 -7.52 -0.83
C GLU A 55 -19.95 -6.00 -0.69
N LEU A 56 -19.00 -5.43 -1.43
CA LEU A 56 -18.71 -4.00 -1.48
C LEU A 56 -19.53 -3.27 -2.55
N MET A 57 -20.36 -3.98 -3.29
CA MET A 57 -21.13 -3.45 -4.44
C MET A 57 -20.22 -2.75 -5.48
N ILE A 58 -18.99 -3.22 -5.67
CA ILE A 58 -18.09 -2.73 -6.72
C ILE A 58 -18.63 -3.25 -8.07
N PRO A 59 -18.95 -2.37 -9.02
CA PRO A 59 -19.46 -2.79 -10.32
C PRO A 59 -18.46 -3.65 -11.11
N ASP A 60 -18.94 -4.63 -11.85
CA ASP A 60 -18.08 -5.48 -12.70
C ASP A 60 -17.24 -4.66 -13.67
N ALA A 61 -17.79 -3.58 -14.23
CA ALA A 61 -17.06 -2.66 -15.11
C ALA A 61 -15.82 -2.03 -14.44
N VAL A 62 -15.82 -1.83 -13.12
CA VAL A 62 -14.66 -1.39 -12.37
C VAL A 62 -13.66 -2.53 -12.23
N MET A 63 -14.15 -3.74 -11.94
CA MET A 63 -13.27 -4.91 -11.81
C MET A 63 -12.61 -5.31 -13.14
N GLU A 64 -13.25 -5.00 -14.29
CA GLU A 64 -12.67 -5.21 -15.62
C GLU A 64 -11.45 -4.31 -15.90
N LEU A 65 -11.24 -3.23 -15.16
CA LEU A 65 -10.01 -2.42 -15.25
C LEU A 65 -8.75 -3.21 -14.88
N ALA A 66 -8.90 -4.29 -14.14
CA ALA A 66 -7.80 -5.23 -13.86
C ALA A 66 -7.25 -5.92 -15.14
N ASN A 67 -8.03 -5.97 -16.22
CA ASN A 67 -7.64 -6.56 -17.50
C ASN A 67 -6.93 -5.56 -18.43
N THR A 68 -6.69 -4.33 -17.96
CA THR A 68 -5.95 -3.31 -18.71
C THR A 68 -4.46 -3.66 -18.70
N ASN A 69 -3.82 -3.62 -19.87
CA ASN A 69 -2.41 -4.00 -19.97
C ASN A 69 -1.43 -2.87 -19.59
N LYS A 70 -1.83 -1.61 -19.75
CA LYS A 70 -1.01 -0.42 -19.49
C LYS A 70 -1.86 0.83 -19.35
N GLY A 71 -1.31 1.86 -18.79
CA GLY A 71 -1.98 3.15 -18.59
C GLY A 71 -2.16 3.48 -17.12
N MET A 72 -3.03 4.43 -16.82
CA MET A 72 -3.27 4.88 -15.46
C MET A 72 -4.75 4.81 -15.09
N VAL A 73 -5.04 4.22 -13.95
CA VAL A 73 -6.38 4.16 -13.35
C VAL A 73 -6.34 4.94 -12.03
N LEU A 74 -7.20 5.96 -11.94
CA LEU A 74 -7.34 6.79 -10.74
C LEU A 74 -8.68 6.52 -10.05
N VAL A 75 -8.62 6.21 -8.76
CA VAL A 75 -9.80 6.03 -7.91
C VAL A 75 -9.90 7.22 -6.97
N THR A 76 -10.84 8.09 -7.20
CA THR A 76 -11.00 9.35 -6.44
C THR A 76 -12.24 9.33 -5.55
N GLY A 77 -12.22 10.11 -4.49
CA GLY A 77 -13.33 10.23 -3.54
C GLY A 77 -12.90 10.68 -2.16
N PRO A 78 -13.83 10.89 -1.23
CA PRO A 78 -13.54 11.32 0.14
C PRO A 78 -12.78 10.25 0.93
N ALA A 79 -12.20 10.66 2.06
CA ALA A 79 -11.66 9.70 3.04
C ALA A 79 -12.76 8.75 3.50
N GLY A 80 -12.42 7.45 3.65
CA GLY A 80 -13.39 6.40 3.99
C GLY A 80 -14.35 5.99 2.84
N GLY A 81 -14.18 6.55 1.63
CA GLY A 81 -15.01 6.22 0.47
C GLY A 81 -14.68 4.89 -0.23
N GLY A 82 -13.83 4.04 0.36
CA GLY A 82 -13.52 2.71 -0.18
C GLY A 82 -12.44 2.70 -1.27
N LYS A 83 -11.71 3.80 -1.50
CA LYS A 83 -10.67 3.88 -2.54
C LYS A 83 -9.62 2.78 -2.43
N SER A 84 -8.95 2.69 -1.27
CA SER A 84 -7.90 1.68 -1.02
C SER A 84 -8.47 0.26 -1.10
N THR A 85 -9.68 0.05 -0.61
CA THR A 85 -10.35 -1.26 -0.68
C THR A 85 -10.66 -1.66 -2.12
N THR A 86 -11.14 -0.72 -2.94
CA THR A 86 -11.39 -0.96 -4.38
C THR A 86 -10.08 -1.29 -5.10
N LEU A 87 -9.02 -0.53 -4.84
CA LEU A 87 -7.70 -0.79 -5.41
C LEU A 87 -7.14 -2.14 -4.96
N ALA A 88 -7.31 -2.51 -3.69
CA ALA A 88 -6.89 -3.81 -3.19
C ALA A 88 -7.65 -4.97 -3.88
N CYS A 89 -8.96 -4.81 -4.15
CA CYS A 89 -9.73 -5.78 -4.92
C CYS A 89 -9.22 -5.93 -6.37
N LEU A 90 -8.87 -4.82 -7.03
CA LEU A 90 -8.27 -4.84 -8.38
C LEU A 90 -6.91 -5.56 -8.38
N ILE A 91 -6.05 -5.24 -7.43
CA ILE A 91 -4.76 -5.92 -7.25
C ILE A 91 -4.94 -7.43 -6.98
N ASP A 92 -5.90 -7.80 -6.14
CA ASP A 92 -6.16 -9.21 -5.84
C ASP A 92 -6.70 -9.98 -7.05
N LYS A 93 -7.55 -9.34 -7.89
CA LYS A 93 -8.01 -9.91 -9.16
C LYS A 93 -6.83 -10.15 -10.10
N ILE A 94 -5.96 -9.17 -10.31
CA ILE A 94 -4.73 -9.33 -11.13
C ILE A 94 -3.87 -10.48 -10.57
N ASN A 95 -3.60 -10.45 -9.27
CA ASN A 95 -2.80 -11.47 -8.58
C ASN A 95 -3.37 -12.89 -8.72
N THR A 96 -4.70 -13.01 -8.82
CA THR A 96 -5.39 -14.30 -8.95
C THR A 96 -5.42 -14.80 -10.40
N GLU A 97 -5.56 -13.90 -11.37
CA GLU A 97 -5.86 -14.25 -12.77
C GLU A 97 -4.64 -14.17 -13.69
N GLN A 98 -3.64 -13.33 -13.37
CA GLN A 98 -2.53 -13.00 -14.27
C GLN A 98 -1.16 -13.39 -13.68
N GLU A 99 -0.21 -13.67 -14.56
CA GLU A 99 1.21 -13.86 -14.22
C GLU A 99 1.93 -12.51 -14.38
N ALA A 100 2.03 -11.75 -13.30
CA ALA A 100 2.57 -10.38 -13.30
C ALA A 100 3.46 -10.13 -12.09
N HIS A 101 4.34 -9.15 -12.18
CA HIS A 101 5.01 -8.57 -11.03
C HIS A 101 4.27 -7.29 -10.61
N ILE A 102 3.61 -7.35 -9.48
CA ILE A 102 2.85 -6.25 -8.89
C ILE A 102 3.69 -5.63 -7.79
N ILE A 103 3.90 -4.32 -7.85
CA ILE A 103 4.55 -3.56 -6.77
C ILE A 103 3.55 -2.60 -6.17
N THR A 104 3.38 -2.62 -4.85
CA THR A 104 2.57 -1.63 -4.15
C THR A 104 3.43 -0.74 -3.27
N LEU A 105 3.16 0.56 -3.32
CA LEU A 105 3.79 1.61 -2.53
C LEU A 105 2.69 2.31 -1.75
N GLU A 106 2.65 2.15 -0.44
CA GLU A 106 1.51 2.55 0.39
C GLU A 106 1.95 3.24 1.68
N ASP A 107 1.11 4.11 2.23
CA ASP A 107 1.34 4.81 3.50
C ASP A 107 0.04 4.96 4.31
N PRO A 108 -0.23 4.00 5.18
CA PRO A 108 0.37 2.69 5.38
C PRO A 108 -0.21 1.59 4.48
N LEU A 109 0.33 0.37 4.56
CA LEU A 109 -0.32 -0.83 4.03
C LEU A 109 -1.67 -1.05 4.72
N GLU A 110 -2.76 -1.15 3.94
CA GLU A 110 -4.10 -1.42 4.47
C GLU A 110 -4.49 -2.90 4.36
N TYR A 111 -4.04 -3.58 3.31
CA TYR A 111 -4.28 -5.00 3.07
C TYR A 111 -2.97 -5.71 2.71
N LEU A 112 -2.86 -6.96 3.13
CA LEU A 112 -1.72 -7.80 2.78
C LEU A 112 -2.13 -8.81 1.70
N HIS A 113 -1.35 -8.86 0.63
CA HIS A 113 -1.53 -9.79 -0.47
C HIS A 113 -0.52 -10.93 -0.38
N THR A 114 -1.01 -12.17 -0.44
CA THR A 114 -0.14 -13.34 -0.64
C THR A 114 0.11 -13.53 -2.13
N HIS A 115 1.27 -14.06 -2.51
CA HIS A 115 1.51 -14.44 -3.90
C HIS A 115 0.51 -15.51 -4.35
N LYS A 116 -0.08 -15.33 -5.54
CA LYS A 116 -0.96 -16.31 -6.19
C LYS A 116 -0.36 -16.65 -7.56
N LYS A 117 -0.96 -16.21 -8.66
CA LYS A 117 -0.32 -16.29 -9.98
C LYS A 117 0.75 -15.22 -10.18
N SER A 118 0.53 -14.06 -9.58
CA SER A 118 1.49 -12.96 -9.63
C SER A 118 2.45 -12.98 -8.44
N ILE A 119 3.57 -12.29 -8.58
CA ILE A 119 4.46 -11.91 -7.47
C ILE A 119 4.02 -10.54 -6.99
N VAL A 120 3.69 -10.40 -5.70
CA VAL A 120 3.29 -9.12 -5.11
C VAL A 120 4.37 -8.64 -4.15
N SER A 121 4.97 -7.50 -4.45
CA SER A 121 5.98 -6.82 -3.64
C SER A 121 5.36 -5.58 -3.02
N GLN A 122 5.03 -5.63 -1.74
CA GLN A 122 4.42 -4.51 -1.02
C GLN A 122 5.46 -3.78 -0.20
N ARG A 123 5.50 -2.45 -0.33
CA ARG A 123 6.43 -1.58 0.38
C ARG A 123 5.70 -0.45 1.07
N GLU A 124 5.94 -0.30 2.36
CA GLU A 124 5.38 0.77 3.18
C GLU A 124 6.33 1.98 3.20
N ILE A 125 5.80 3.16 2.93
CA ILE A 125 6.54 4.42 2.99
C ILE A 125 6.98 4.69 4.45
N CYS A 126 8.12 5.31 4.62
CA CYS A 126 8.78 5.56 5.91
C CYS A 126 9.24 4.31 6.70
N THR A 127 8.83 3.12 6.29
CA THR A 127 9.26 1.85 6.90
C THR A 127 10.22 1.08 5.99
N ASP A 128 9.80 0.80 4.75
CA ASP A 128 10.56 0.01 3.78
C ASP A 128 11.26 0.91 2.75
N THR A 129 10.85 2.16 2.64
CA THR A 129 11.36 3.15 1.70
C THR A 129 11.13 4.56 2.23
N GLU A 130 11.94 5.51 1.78
CA GLU A 130 11.92 6.88 2.29
C GLU A 130 10.66 7.65 1.91
N ASN A 131 10.29 7.62 0.62
CA ASN A 131 9.15 8.34 0.08
C ASN A 131 8.63 7.72 -1.23
N TYR A 132 7.47 8.17 -1.69
CA TYR A 132 6.83 7.66 -2.91
C TYR A 132 7.69 7.82 -4.16
N LEU A 133 8.32 8.97 -4.37
CA LEU A 133 9.11 9.25 -5.57
C LEU A 133 10.33 8.34 -5.66
N THR A 134 11.08 8.22 -4.56
CA THR A 134 12.25 7.34 -4.47
C THR A 134 11.85 5.88 -4.71
N ALA A 135 10.76 5.44 -4.08
CA ALA A 135 10.24 4.09 -4.24
C ALA A 135 9.76 3.81 -5.66
N LEU A 136 9.02 4.74 -6.28
CA LEU A 136 8.53 4.61 -7.65
C LEU A 136 9.69 4.52 -8.65
N ARG A 137 10.66 5.42 -8.57
CA ARG A 137 11.87 5.38 -9.42
C ARG A 137 12.67 4.07 -9.27
N ALA A 138 12.73 3.53 -8.06
CA ALA A 138 13.36 2.23 -7.81
C ALA A 138 12.55 1.09 -8.43
N SER A 139 11.23 1.12 -8.27
CA SER A 139 10.31 0.10 -8.79
C SER A 139 10.39 -0.06 -10.31
N LEU A 140 10.55 1.03 -11.05
CA LEU A 140 10.69 0.99 -12.52
C LEU A 140 11.93 0.19 -13.01
N ARG A 141 12.91 -0.06 -12.13
CA ARG A 141 14.07 -0.91 -12.43
C ARG A 141 13.92 -2.37 -11.96
N GLN A 142 12.76 -2.71 -11.43
CA GLN A 142 12.45 -4.03 -10.87
C GLN A 142 11.52 -4.85 -11.80
N SER A 143 11.37 -4.41 -13.04
CA SER A 143 10.51 -5.04 -14.06
C SER A 143 9.07 -5.25 -13.58
N PRO A 144 8.38 -4.22 -13.10
CA PRO A 144 6.98 -4.32 -12.71
C PRO A 144 6.08 -4.33 -13.94
N ASP A 145 5.02 -5.11 -13.91
CA ASP A 145 3.91 -5.02 -14.86
C ASP A 145 2.85 -4.04 -14.33
N VAL A 146 2.63 -4.07 -13.01
CA VAL A 146 1.63 -3.27 -12.31
C VAL A 146 2.24 -2.55 -11.13
N ILE A 147 1.96 -1.26 -10.97
CA ILE A 147 2.36 -0.47 -9.81
C ILE A 147 1.12 0.15 -9.17
N LEU A 148 0.91 -0.10 -7.89
CA LEU A 148 -0.04 0.63 -7.07
C LEU A 148 0.69 1.73 -6.30
N LEU A 149 0.28 2.98 -6.51
CA LEU A 149 0.66 4.12 -5.68
C LEU A 149 -0.51 4.44 -4.75
N GLY A 150 -0.33 4.32 -3.44
CA GLY A 150 -1.38 4.61 -2.46
C GLY A 150 -1.95 6.00 -2.67
N GLU A 151 -1.10 6.96 -2.96
CA GLU A 151 -1.49 8.33 -3.34
C GLU A 151 -0.39 9.05 -4.12
N MET A 152 -0.79 10.12 -4.83
CA MET A 152 0.13 11.02 -5.53
C MET A 152 -0.14 12.46 -5.09
N ARG A 153 0.76 13.03 -4.28
CA ARG A 153 0.59 14.37 -3.70
C ARG A 153 1.47 15.46 -4.32
N ASP A 154 2.56 15.07 -4.98
CA ASP A 154 3.53 15.99 -5.53
C ASP A 154 3.68 15.84 -7.04
N TYR A 155 4.10 16.94 -7.69
CA TYR A 155 4.24 16.99 -9.14
C TYR A 155 5.23 15.96 -9.69
N GLU A 156 6.34 15.70 -9.00
CA GLU A 156 7.38 14.80 -9.50
C GLU A 156 6.91 13.35 -9.49
N THR A 157 6.21 12.95 -8.43
CA THR A 157 5.57 11.61 -8.33
C THR A 157 4.52 11.43 -9.43
N ILE A 158 3.65 12.44 -9.63
CA ILE A 158 2.62 12.41 -10.68
C ILE A 158 3.26 12.28 -12.06
N ASN A 159 4.25 13.13 -12.38
CA ASN A 159 4.90 13.11 -13.68
C ASN A 159 5.66 11.80 -13.94
N THR A 160 6.31 11.23 -12.91
CA THR A 160 7.00 9.94 -13.01
C THR A 160 6.00 8.80 -13.24
N ALA A 161 4.86 8.80 -12.56
CA ALA A 161 3.81 7.81 -12.73
C ALA A 161 3.15 7.89 -14.12
N MET A 162 2.89 9.11 -14.62
CA MET A 162 2.37 9.32 -15.97
C MET A 162 3.34 8.78 -17.03
N THR A 163 4.63 9.10 -16.90
CA THR A 163 5.67 8.59 -17.82
C THR A 163 5.75 7.05 -17.77
N ALA A 164 5.65 6.45 -16.60
CA ALA A 164 5.62 5.00 -16.45
C ALA A 164 4.39 4.39 -17.17
N ALA A 165 3.21 4.99 -17.02
CA ALA A 165 2.00 4.56 -17.69
C ALA A 165 2.10 4.65 -19.23
N GLU A 166 2.72 5.71 -19.75
CA GLU A 166 2.96 5.88 -21.18
C GLU A 166 3.97 4.85 -21.73
N THR A 167 4.95 4.46 -20.91
CA THR A 167 6.03 3.54 -21.31
C THR A 167 5.70 2.06 -21.11
N GLY A 168 4.46 1.73 -20.77
CA GLY A 168 3.96 0.35 -20.83
C GLY A 168 3.57 -0.28 -19.50
N HIS A 169 3.65 0.45 -18.39
CA HIS A 169 3.23 -0.04 -17.07
C HIS A 169 1.74 0.25 -16.82
N LEU A 170 1.09 -0.60 -16.04
CA LEU A 170 -0.24 -0.32 -15.50
C LEU A 170 -0.09 0.32 -14.12
N ILE A 171 -0.57 1.54 -14.00
CA ILE A 171 -0.50 2.32 -12.75
C ILE A 171 -1.89 2.45 -12.15
N PHE A 172 -2.04 2.07 -10.89
CA PHE A 172 -3.21 2.36 -10.06
C PHE A 172 -2.84 3.39 -9.00
N SER A 173 -3.72 4.37 -8.74
CA SER A 173 -3.50 5.35 -7.67
C SER A 173 -4.80 6.01 -7.18
N THR A 174 -4.67 6.76 -6.06
CA THR A 174 -5.72 7.69 -5.61
C THR A 174 -5.28 9.13 -5.75
#